data_8a46a76950ed84e26d4dbd545c87cb23
#
_entry.id   8a46a76950ed84e26d4dbd545c87cb23
#
_cell.length_a   1.000
_cell.length_b   1.000
_cell.length_c   1.000
_cell.angle_alpha   90.00
_cell.angle_beta   90.00
_cell.angle_gamma   90.00
#
_symmetry.space_group_name_H-M   'P 1'
#
loop_
_entity.id
_entity.type
_entity.pdbx_description
1 polymer ?
#
loop_
_entity_poly.entity_id
_entity_poly.type
_entity_poly.pdbx_seq_one_letter_code
_entity_poly.pdbx_strand_id
1 'polypeptide(L)'
;VQNKDVFSDVLVSLPEIRDSRGALTVIERDERYSFERVFWIYDVPEGSERGGHAHRTCAELLFAVHGSFDVELCNGHERKIFHLDSPSTGLIIRPMIWCRLFNFSADYVGLCMASQKYIPEGYINDWQTFCDSL
;
A
#
# COMPACT_ATOMS: atom_id res chain seq x y z
N VAL A 1 -13.70 -5.85 26.92
CA VAL A 1 -12.53 -5.81 26.05
C VAL A 1 -12.97 -5.20 24.71
N GLN A 2 -12.42 -4.05 24.40
CA GLN A 2 -12.67 -3.43 23.11
C GLN A 2 -11.87 -4.20 22.05
N ASN A 3 -12.57 -4.70 21.02
CA ASN A 3 -11.91 -5.26 19.86
C ASN A 3 -11.23 -4.12 19.10
N LYS A 4 -9.92 -4.03 19.23
CA LYS A 4 -9.15 -3.04 18.50
C LYS A 4 -9.06 -3.44 17.04
N ASP A 5 -9.40 -2.52 16.15
CA ASP A 5 -9.21 -2.73 14.71
C ASP A 5 -7.71 -2.89 14.46
N VAL A 6 -7.30 -4.06 13.99
CA VAL A 6 -5.88 -4.37 13.75
C VAL A 6 -5.27 -3.51 12.64
N PHE A 7 -6.10 -2.87 11.82
CA PHE A 7 -5.66 -1.98 10.75
C PHE A 7 -5.96 -0.50 11.06
N SER A 8 -6.18 -0.15 12.32
CA SER A 8 -6.60 1.20 12.70
C SER A 8 -5.54 2.28 12.45
N ASP A 9 -4.27 1.89 12.33
CA ASP A 9 -3.13 2.82 12.23
C ASP A 9 -2.39 2.75 10.88
N VAL A 10 -2.98 2.10 9.87
CA VAL A 10 -2.31 1.93 8.58
C VAL A 10 -2.56 3.08 7.60
N LEU A 11 -3.64 3.84 7.77
CA LEU A 11 -3.87 5.05 6.97
C LEU A 11 -3.11 6.21 7.59
N VAL A 12 -2.36 6.92 6.75
CA VAL A 12 -1.54 8.05 7.20
C VAL A 12 -1.81 9.27 6.33
N SER A 13 -1.88 10.43 6.96
CA SER A 13 -1.94 11.71 6.25
C SER A 13 -0.52 12.12 5.89
N LEU A 14 -0.30 12.43 4.62
CA LEU A 14 0.96 12.94 4.12
C LEU A 14 0.91 14.46 4.05
N PRO A 15 1.99 15.18 4.38
CA PRO A 15 2.00 16.63 4.33
C PRO A 15 1.65 17.16 2.94
N GLU A 16 0.65 18.02 2.86
CA GLU A 16 0.24 18.70 1.63
C GLU A 16 0.43 20.19 1.78
N ILE A 17 1.12 20.80 0.82
CA ILE A 17 1.32 22.24 0.74
C ILE A 17 0.57 22.72 -0.48
N ARG A 18 -0.39 23.62 -0.28
CA ARG A 18 -1.24 24.13 -1.36
C ARG A 18 -1.16 25.63 -1.42
N ASP A 19 -0.97 26.16 -2.62
CA ASP A 19 -0.98 27.60 -2.90
C ASP A 19 -1.57 27.87 -4.29
N SER A 20 -1.44 29.11 -4.79
CA SER A 20 -2.00 29.49 -6.10
C SER A 20 -1.38 28.74 -7.28
N ARG A 21 -0.25 28.07 -7.08
CA ARG A 21 0.44 27.31 -8.13
C ARG A 21 0.03 25.83 -8.15
N GLY A 22 -0.77 25.37 -7.17
CA GLY A 22 -1.19 23.99 -7.04
C GLY A 22 -0.86 23.39 -5.69
N ALA A 23 -0.75 22.06 -5.64
CA ALA A 23 -0.47 21.31 -4.41
C ALA A 23 0.79 20.46 -4.56
N LEU A 24 1.50 20.30 -3.45
CA LEU A 24 2.68 19.47 -3.35
C LEU A 24 2.54 18.59 -2.10
N THR A 25 2.78 17.29 -2.25
CA THR A 25 2.84 16.37 -1.11
C THR A 25 4.28 15.88 -0.99
N VAL A 26 4.78 15.88 0.24
CA VAL A 26 6.17 15.49 0.52
C VAL A 26 6.21 14.33 1.50
N ILE A 27 7.15 13.41 1.25
CA ILE A 27 7.48 12.33 2.17
C ILE A 27 8.96 12.42 2.43
N GLU A 28 9.33 12.62 3.69
CA GLU A 28 10.71 12.61 4.11
C GLU A 28 11.02 11.30 4.83
N ARG A 29 12.25 10.83 4.65
CA ARG A 29 12.73 9.66 5.37
C ARG A 29 12.81 9.99 6.86
N ASP A 30 12.13 9.22 7.68
CA ASP A 30 12.15 9.35 9.14
C ASP A 30 11.96 7.96 9.78
N GLU A 31 11.67 7.93 11.07
CA GLU A 31 11.47 6.68 11.81
C GLU A 31 10.31 5.83 11.26
N ARG A 32 9.29 6.49 10.66
CA ARG A 32 8.11 5.82 10.12
C ARG A 32 8.34 5.34 8.69
N TYR A 33 9.19 6.04 7.94
CA TYR A 33 9.39 5.82 6.51
C TYR A 33 10.87 5.64 6.21
N SER A 34 11.26 4.41 6.00
CA SER A 34 12.61 4.06 5.55
C SER A 34 12.47 3.34 4.21
N PHE A 35 12.88 3.99 3.12
CA PHE A 35 12.72 3.40 1.79
C PHE A 35 14.05 3.22 1.09
N GLU A 36 14.15 2.09 0.42
CA GLU A 36 15.25 1.72 -0.45
C GLU A 36 14.82 1.64 -1.91
N ARG A 37 13.49 1.66 -2.17
CA ARG A 37 12.93 1.45 -3.50
C ARG A 37 11.65 2.24 -3.65
N VAL A 38 11.47 2.82 -4.85
CA VAL A 38 10.22 3.47 -5.26
C VAL A 38 9.82 2.90 -6.60
N PHE A 39 8.55 2.58 -6.74
CA PHE A 39 8.00 2.21 -8.03
C PHE A 39 6.59 2.78 -8.19
N TRP A 40 6.14 2.93 -9.45
CA TRP A 40 4.79 3.42 -9.72
C TRP A 40 4.11 2.52 -10.74
N ILE A 41 2.79 2.45 -10.57
CA ILE A 41 1.92 1.56 -11.33
C ILE A 41 0.98 2.45 -12.16
N TYR A 42 0.87 2.16 -13.43
CA TYR A 42 0.02 2.94 -14.34
C TYR A 42 -0.44 2.05 -15.50
N ASP A 43 -1.38 2.56 -16.30
CA ASP A 43 -1.93 1.83 -17.46
C ASP A 43 -2.49 0.46 -17.07
N VAL A 44 -3.16 0.39 -15.93
CA VAL A 44 -3.75 -0.88 -15.47
C VAL A 44 -5.03 -1.14 -16.28
N PRO A 45 -5.12 -2.28 -16.98
CA PRO A 45 -6.33 -2.61 -17.72
C PRO A 45 -7.55 -2.75 -16.82
N GLU A 46 -8.72 -2.38 -17.34
CA GLU A 46 -9.97 -2.53 -16.61
C GLU A 46 -10.18 -3.98 -16.15
N GLY A 47 -10.60 -4.15 -14.88
CA GLY A 47 -10.85 -5.46 -14.29
C GLY A 47 -9.60 -6.21 -13.83
N SER A 48 -8.41 -5.66 -14.03
CA SER A 48 -7.18 -6.30 -13.57
C SER A 48 -7.01 -6.17 -12.05
N GLU A 49 -6.29 -7.13 -11.48
CA GLU A 49 -5.85 -7.10 -10.09
C GLU A 49 -4.32 -7.15 -10.03
N ARG A 50 -3.77 -6.57 -8.97
CA ARG A 50 -2.34 -6.61 -8.68
C ARG A 50 -2.14 -7.00 -7.23
N GLY A 51 -0.89 -7.21 -6.82
CA GLY A 51 -0.58 -7.73 -5.51
C GLY A 51 -0.82 -9.23 -5.47
N GLY A 52 -1.61 -9.71 -4.50
CA GLY A 52 -1.80 -11.15 -4.29
C GLY A 52 -0.55 -11.75 -3.65
N HIS A 53 0.03 -11.05 -2.67
CA HIS A 53 1.23 -11.50 -1.97
C HIS A 53 1.34 -10.83 -0.60
N ALA A 54 2.29 -11.34 0.19
CA ALA A 54 2.76 -10.69 1.40
C ALA A 54 4.29 -10.61 1.33
N HIS A 55 4.86 -9.67 2.05
CA HIS A 55 6.31 -9.56 2.21
C HIS A 55 6.71 -10.14 3.56
N ARG A 56 7.82 -10.87 3.59
CA ARG A 56 8.33 -11.44 4.84
C ARG A 56 8.88 -10.37 5.77
N THR A 57 9.62 -9.41 5.23
CA THR A 57 10.33 -8.40 6.03
C THR A 57 10.21 -6.98 5.48
N CYS A 58 9.71 -6.79 4.26
CA CYS A 58 9.59 -5.48 3.63
C CYS A 58 8.28 -4.81 4.04
N ALA A 59 8.33 -3.52 4.34
CA ALA A 59 7.16 -2.68 4.51
C ALA A 59 7.01 -1.78 3.29
N GLU A 60 5.76 -1.39 3.00
CA GLU A 60 5.46 -0.51 1.87
C GLU A 60 4.54 0.63 2.30
N LEU A 61 4.72 1.79 1.67
CA LEU A 61 3.79 2.91 1.75
C LEU A 61 3.21 3.11 0.36
N LEU A 62 1.90 3.06 0.24
CA LEU A 62 1.19 3.02 -1.03
C LEU A 62 0.16 4.15 -1.08
N PHE A 63 0.05 4.83 -2.22
CA PHE A 63 -0.96 5.87 -2.41
C PHE A 63 -1.27 6.10 -3.89
N ALA A 64 -2.44 6.72 -4.15
CA ALA A 64 -2.83 7.12 -5.51
C ALA A 64 -2.31 8.53 -5.78
N VAL A 65 -1.37 8.66 -6.70
CA VAL A 65 -0.91 9.96 -7.19
C VAL A 65 -2.00 10.63 -8.02
N HIS A 66 -2.75 9.81 -8.76
CA HIS A 66 -3.89 10.24 -9.58
C HIS A 66 -4.93 9.12 -9.64
N GLY A 67 -6.20 9.50 -9.73
CA GLY A 67 -7.27 8.52 -9.75
C GLY A 67 -7.49 7.83 -8.41
N SER A 68 -7.97 6.59 -8.47
CA SER A 68 -8.34 5.83 -7.27
C SER A 68 -8.16 4.34 -7.46
N PHE A 69 -8.08 3.62 -6.35
CA PHE A 69 -8.06 2.15 -6.34
C PHE A 69 -8.42 1.65 -4.95
N ASP A 70 -8.70 0.36 -4.86
CA ASP A 70 -8.98 -0.30 -3.61
C ASP A 70 -7.83 -1.24 -3.23
N VAL A 71 -7.57 -1.34 -1.93
CA VAL A 71 -6.57 -2.24 -1.38
C VAL A 71 -7.24 -3.09 -0.30
N GLU A 72 -7.14 -4.40 -0.43
CA GLU A 72 -7.52 -5.31 0.64
C GLU A 72 -6.28 -5.75 1.39
N LEU A 73 -6.31 -5.59 2.71
CA LEU A 73 -5.30 -6.10 3.62
C LEU A 73 -5.86 -7.26 4.42
N CYS A 74 -5.05 -8.31 4.61
CA CYS A 74 -5.42 -9.48 5.39
C CYS A 74 -4.23 -9.95 6.21
N ASN A 75 -4.47 -10.19 7.50
CA ASN A 75 -3.43 -10.74 8.39
C ASN A 75 -3.54 -12.25 8.56
N GLY A 76 -4.41 -12.90 7.79
CA GLY A 76 -4.72 -14.32 7.91
C GLY A 76 -6.01 -14.61 8.69
N HIS A 77 -6.53 -13.62 9.41
CA HIS A 77 -7.75 -13.73 10.22
C HIS A 77 -8.74 -12.64 9.89
N GLU A 78 -8.30 -11.39 9.86
CA GLU A 78 -9.16 -10.24 9.56
C GLU A 78 -8.78 -9.64 8.21
N ARG A 79 -9.80 -9.11 7.54
CA ARG A 79 -9.66 -8.45 6.24
C ARG A 79 -10.26 -7.06 6.33
N LYS A 80 -9.64 -6.11 5.64
CA LYS A 80 -10.20 -4.77 5.51
C LYS A 80 -9.86 -4.21 4.14
N ILE A 81 -10.84 -3.53 3.54
CA ILE A 81 -10.67 -2.86 2.24
C ILE A 81 -10.55 -1.36 2.49
N PHE A 82 -9.57 -0.75 1.85
CA PHE A 82 -9.33 0.69 1.87
C PHE A 82 -9.50 1.25 0.47
N HIS A 83 -10.19 2.36 0.36
CA HIS A 83 -10.31 3.10 -0.90
C HIS A 83 -9.34 4.28 -0.86
N LEU A 84 -8.39 4.31 -1.80
CA LEU A 84 -7.38 5.36 -1.89
C LEU A 84 -7.66 6.22 -3.12
N ASP A 85 -7.93 7.50 -2.90
CA ASP A 85 -8.31 8.45 -3.94
C ASP A 85 -7.63 9.81 -3.79
N SER A 86 -6.58 9.90 -2.97
CA SER A 86 -5.91 11.15 -2.69
C SER A 86 -4.39 10.97 -2.70
N PRO A 87 -3.63 11.89 -3.32
CA PRO A 87 -2.18 11.84 -3.28
C PRO A 87 -1.60 12.15 -1.88
N SER A 88 -2.41 12.66 -0.96
CA SER A 88 -1.96 13.00 0.40
C SER A 88 -2.43 12.02 1.46
N THR A 89 -3.01 10.88 1.07
CA THR A 89 -3.37 9.81 2.00
C THR A 89 -2.64 8.53 1.59
N GLY A 90 -1.78 8.05 2.47
CA GLY A 90 -1.02 6.82 2.25
C GLY A 90 -1.55 5.65 3.06
N LEU A 91 -1.25 4.45 2.60
CA LEU A 91 -1.55 3.21 3.29
C LEU A 91 -0.25 2.47 3.56
N ILE A 92 0.00 2.14 4.83
CA ILE A 92 1.16 1.35 5.23
C ILE A 92 0.79 -0.13 5.16
N ILE A 93 1.60 -0.90 4.44
CA ILE A 93 1.50 -2.36 4.40
C ILE A 93 2.71 -2.91 5.13
N ARG A 94 2.50 -3.47 6.31
CA ARG A 94 3.58 -4.04 7.13
C ARG A 94 3.97 -5.43 6.64
N PRO A 95 5.13 -5.93 7.04
CA PRO A 95 5.50 -7.32 6.76
C PRO A 95 4.44 -8.30 7.25
N MET A 96 4.28 -9.40 6.54
CA MET A 96 3.35 -10.47 6.85
C MET A 96 1.88 -10.03 6.81
N ILE A 97 1.57 -9.08 5.95
CA ILE A 97 0.20 -8.70 5.60
C ILE A 97 0.00 -9.02 4.13
N TRP A 98 -1.00 -9.85 3.85
CA TRP A 98 -1.41 -10.15 2.48
C TRP A 98 -2.14 -8.96 1.90
N CYS A 99 -1.76 -8.53 0.71
CA CYS A 99 -2.39 -7.40 0.06
C CYS A 99 -2.86 -7.75 -1.35
N ARG A 100 -3.97 -7.16 -1.74
CA ARG A 100 -4.55 -7.26 -3.07
C ARG A 100 -5.01 -5.87 -3.49
N LEU A 101 -4.62 -5.45 -4.68
CA LEU A 101 -4.98 -4.17 -5.26
C LEU A 101 -5.96 -4.41 -6.41
N PHE A 102 -7.04 -3.65 -6.46
CA PHE A 102 -8.10 -3.87 -7.44
C PHE A 102 -8.95 -2.61 -7.62
N ASN A 103 -9.92 -2.68 -8.51
CA ASN A 103 -10.88 -1.61 -8.77
C ASN A 103 -10.20 -0.29 -9.10
N PHE A 104 -9.26 -0.34 -10.05
CA PHE A 104 -8.50 0.84 -10.48
C PHE A 104 -9.37 1.74 -11.35
N SER A 105 -9.33 3.06 -11.12
CA SER A 105 -9.92 4.02 -12.05
C SER A 105 -9.13 4.04 -13.36
N ALA A 106 -9.75 4.50 -14.44
CA ALA A 106 -9.12 4.52 -15.76
C ALA A 106 -7.85 5.40 -15.81
N ASP A 107 -7.80 6.42 -14.94
CA ASP A 107 -6.71 7.38 -14.84
C ASP A 107 -5.75 7.11 -13.68
N TYR A 108 -5.82 5.93 -13.08
CA TYR A 108 -5.03 5.60 -11.91
C TYR A 108 -3.54 5.64 -12.18
N VAL A 109 -2.83 6.30 -11.29
CA VAL A 109 -1.37 6.22 -11.14
C VAL A 109 -1.09 6.03 -9.66
N GLY A 110 -0.48 4.91 -9.31
CA GLY A 110 -0.13 4.61 -7.92
C GLY A 110 1.37 4.68 -7.71
N LEU A 111 1.77 5.12 -6.52
CA LEU A 111 3.17 5.14 -6.11
C LEU A 111 3.33 4.23 -4.90
N CYS A 112 4.39 3.45 -4.90
CA CYS A 112 4.76 2.59 -3.77
C CYS A 112 6.20 2.86 -3.38
N MET A 113 6.41 3.05 -2.09
CA MET A 113 7.74 3.20 -1.49
C MET A 113 7.98 1.99 -0.59
N ALA A 114 9.03 1.22 -0.89
CA ALA A 114 9.32 -0.02 -0.20
C ALA A 114 10.57 0.13 0.66
N SER A 115 10.56 -0.50 1.83
CA SER A 115 11.66 -0.41 2.81
C SER A 115 12.90 -1.19 2.40
N GLN A 116 12.79 -2.04 1.38
CA GLN A 116 13.89 -2.88 0.92
C GLN A 116 13.98 -2.82 -0.60
N LYS A 117 15.17 -3.11 -1.11
CA LYS A 117 15.36 -3.38 -2.54
C LYS A 117 14.56 -4.61 -2.95
N TYR A 118 14.35 -4.78 -4.24
CA TYR A 118 13.61 -5.93 -4.75
C TYR A 118 14.37 -7.22 -4.45
N ILE A 119 13.76 -8.08 -3.64
CA ILE A 119 14.30 -9.38 -3.25
C ILE A 119 13.18 -10.40 -3.48
N PRO A 120 13.22 -11.18 -4.59
CA PRO A 120 12.13 -12.12 -4.91
C PRO A 120 11.83 -13.12 -3.79
N GLU A 121 12.86 -13.58 -3.07
CA GLU A 121 12.72 -14.54 -1.97
C GLU A 121 11.97 -13.97 -0.77
N GLY A 122 11.85 -12.63 -0.70
CA GLY A 122 11.11 -11.95 0.36
C GLY A 122 9.59 -11.95 0.15
N TYR A 123 9.12 -12.40 -1.01
CA TYR A 123 7.69 -12.44 -1.33
C TYR A 123 7.09 -13.80 -0.99
N ILE A 124 5.88 -13.77 -0.47
CA ILE A 124 5.01 -14.95 -0.35
C ILE A 124 3.88 -14.74 -1.36
N ASN A 125 3.90 -15.47 -2.45
CA ASN A 125 2.97 -15.28 -3.59
C ASN A 125 1.81 -16.29 -3.59
N ASP A 126 1.81 -17.24 -2.65
CA ASP A 126 0.80 -18.27 -2.55
C ASP A 126 0.05 -18.13 -1.23
N TRP A 127 -1.28 -18.07 -1.30
CA TRP A 127 -2.13 -17.87 -0.14
C TRP A 127 -1.95 -18.96 0.91
N GLN A 128 -1.87 -20.24 0.47
CA GLN A 128 -1.70 -21.34 1.42
C GLN A 128 -0.37 -21.24 2.15
N THR A 129 0.69 -20.90 1.42
CA THR A 129 2.03 -20.67 2.00
C THR A 129 1.98 -19.54 3.01
N PHE A 130 1.24 -18.47 2.72
CA PHE A 130 1.06 -17.36 3.65
C PHE A 130 0.38 -17.84 4.94
N CYS A 131 -0.74 -18.56 4.81
CA CYS A 131 -1.45 -19.09 5.97
C CYS A 131 -0.59 -20.02 6.82
N ASP A 132 0.21 -20.86 6.16
CA ASP A 132 1.12 -21.80 6.84
C ASP A 132 2.29 -21.09 7.53
N SER A 133 2.56 -19.83 7.18
CA SER A 133 3.66 -19.03 7.73
C SER A 133 3.27 -18.22 8.96
N LEU A 134 1.99 -18.23 9.34
CA LEU A 134 1.46 -17.44 10.45
C LEU A 134 1.67 -18.09 11.81
#